data_32c97e45a134cec6cd272c34843c3e23
#
_entry.id   32c97e45a134cec6cd272c34843c3e23
#
_cell.length_a   1.000
_cell.length_b   1.000
_cell.length_c   1.000
_cell.angle_alpha   90.00
_cell.angle_beta   90.00
_cell.angle_gamma   90.00
#
_symmetry.space_group_name_H-M   'P 1'
#
loop_
_entity.id
_entity.type
_entity.pdbx_description
1 polymer ?
#
loop_
_entity_poly.entity_id
_entity_poly.type
_entity_poly.pdbx_seq_one_letter_code
_entity_poly.pdbx_strand_id
1 'polypeptide(L)'
;MLQSLPKYLRRKFPETFINPTKVVEGLDIRDGNRVLEIGNPIGFFAPSLLNKVGLEGRVYVAGPNKDSFGKLSHLSEKKGLKYVLLADLLTGDGVNPGDIDLVILTNLLSSTMRPDSFCLSLGQYLKPDSEVVLIDWDIKDKNVGPSMSQRVTKEEALKLMHKCGMKFKRILDLPGYHYGIVFSFKP
;
A
#
# COMPACT_ATOMS: atom_id res chain seq x y z
N MET A 1 -8.23 15.39 1.51
CA MET A 1 -7.97 14.93 0.15
C MET A 1 -9.17 15.11 -0.79
N LEU A 2 -10.40 14.79 -0.42
CA LEU A 2 -11.60 15.14 -1.20
C LEU A 2 -11.79 16.65 -1.40
N GLN A 3 -11.25 17.49 -0.50
CA GLN A 3 -11.36 18.95 -0.58
C GLN A 3 -10.51 19.59 -1.69
N SER A 4 -9.48 18.91 -2.19
CA SER A 4 -8.63 19.39 -3.29
C SER A 4 -9.17 19.07 -4.68
N LEU A 5 -10.22 18.26 -4.78
CA LEU A 5 -10.85 17.95 -6.06
C LEU A 5 -11.84 19.06 -6.47
N PRO A 6 -11.95 19.39 -7.77
CA PRO A 6 -12.97 20.27 -8.28
C PRO A 6 -14.38 19.85 -7.83
N LYS A 7 -15.26 20.83 -7.54
CA LYS A 7 -16.59 20.59 -6.99
C LYS A 7 -17.45 19.57 -7.78
N TYR A 8 -17.28 19.51 -9.12
CA TYR A 8 -18.00 18.59 -9.99
C TYR A 8 -17.50 17.14 -9.85
N LEU A 9 -16.20 16.92 -9.55
CA LEU A 9 -15.64 15.60 -9.29
C LEU A 9 -16.07 15.06 -7.91
N ARG A 10 -16.22 15.93 -6.91
CA ARG A 10 -16.72 15.53 -5.59
C ARG A 10 -18.15 14.97 -5.62
N ARG A 11 -18.97 15.44 -6.53
CA ARG A 11 -20.39 15.04 -6.64
C ARG A 11 -20.59 13.74 -7.41
N LYS A 12 -19.67 13.37 -8.30
CA LYS A 12 -19.83 12.25 -9.25
C LYS A 12 -19.05 10.98 -8.83
N PHE A 13 -18.08 11.07 -7.92
CA PHE A 13 -17.11 9.99 -7.68
C PHE A 13 -16.86 9.55 -6.23
N PRO A 14 -17.70 9.86 -5.20
CA PRO A 14 -17.41 9.41 -3.84
C PRO A 14 -17.41 7.87 -3.72
N GLU A 15 -18.18 7.17 -4.57
CA GLU A 15 -18.32 5.71 -4.53
C GLU A 15 -17.27 4.98 -5.40
N THR A 16 -16.55 5.70 -6.26
CA THR A 16 -15.58 5.13 -7.19
C THR A 16 -14.13 5.23 -6.71
N PHE A 17 -13.89 5.96 -5.63
CA PHE A 17 -12.56 6.05 -5.02
C PHE A 17 -12.43 5.08 -3.85
N ILE A 18 -11.20 4.58 -3.67
CA ILE A 18 -10.85 3.67 -2.56
C ILE A 18 -11.20 4.35 -1.22
N ASN A 19 -11.97 3.67 -0.42
CA ASN A 19 -12.19 4.03 0.98
C ASN A 19 -11.19 3.23 1.84
N PRO A 20 -10.18 3.89 2.45
CA PRO A 20 -9.13 3.19 3.18
C PRO A 20 -9.67 2.39 4.38
N THR A 21 -10.70 2.88 5.05
CA THR A 21 -11.30 2.18 6.19
C THR A 21 -11.96 0.88 5.75
N LYS A 22 -12.78 0.91 4.68
CA LYS A 22 -13.42 -0.30 4.15
C LYS A 22 -12.40 -1.33 3.66
N VAL A 23 -11.33 -0.88 3.02
CA VAL A 23 -10.25 -1.78 2.59
C VAL A 23 -9.61 -2.45 3.80
N VAL A 24 -9.19 -1.67 4.79
CA VAL A 24 -8.53 -2.18 6.01
C VAL A 24 -9.43 -3.11 6.82
N GLU A 25 -10.73 -2.83 6.88
CA GLU A 25 -11.73 -3.72 7.51
C GLU A 25 -11.81 -5.09 6.83
N GLY A 26 -11.62 -5.14 5.51
CA GLY A 26 -11.64 -6.37 4.71
C GLY A 26 -10.32 -7.16 4.72
N LEU A 27 -9.27 -6.68 5.41
CA LEU A 27 -7.98 -7.36 5.56
C LEU A 27 -7.90 -8.13 6.89
N ASP A 28 -7.14 -9.24 6.89
CA ASP A 28 -6.89 -10.05 8.09
C ASP A 28 -5.80 -9.40 8.96
N ILE A 29 -6.10 -8.20 9.47
CA ILE A 29 -5.24 -7.47 10.39
C ILE A 29 -5.75 -7.65 11.81
N ARG A 30 -4.84 -8.05 12.71
CA ARG A 30 -5.11 -8.28 14.14
C ARG A 30 -4.44 -7.23 15.01
N ASP A 31 -4.92 -7.08 16.22
CA ASP A 31 -4.24 -6.30 17.25
C ASP A 31 -2.80 -6.81 17.43
N GLY A 32 -1.86 -5.89 17.59
CA GLY A 32 -0.43 -6.19 17.66
C GLY A 32 0.28 -6.38 16.33
N ASN A 33 -0.41 -6.45 15.19
CA ASN A 33 0.24 -6.61 13.89
C ASN A 33 1.16 -5.43 13.54
N ARG A 34 2.18 -5.73 12.75
CA ARG A 34 3.10 -4.76 12.17
C ARG A 34 2.86 -4.66 10.68
N VAL A 35 2.44 -3.49 10.25
CA VAL A 35 2.02 -3.22 8.87
C VAL A 35 2.95 -2.21 8.23
N LEU A 36 3.41 -2.49 7.01
CA LEU A 36 4.20 -1.57 6.20
C LEU A 36 3.33 -1.04 5.05
N GLU A 37 3.15 0.27 5.01
CA GLU A 37 2.47 0.98 3.93
C GLU A 37 3.47 1.66 3.02
N ILE A 38 3.40 1.37 1.71
CA ILE A 38 4.22 1.97 0.68
C ILE A 38 3.32 2.37 -0.48
N GLY A 39 3.30 3.64 -0.82
CA GLY A 39 2.45 4.03 -1.94
C GLY A 39 2.26 5.52 -2.16
N ASN A 40 1.41 5.81 -3.11
CA ASN A 40 0.98 7.16 -3.46
C ASN A 40 -0.56 7.24 -3.47
N PRO A 41 -1.17 8.08 -2.62
CA PRO A 41 -0.55 9.00 -1.66
C PRO A 41 0.07 8.31 -0.44
N ILE A 42 1.18 8.86 0.05
CA ILE A 42 1.90 8.36 1.22
C ILE A 42 1.00 8.44 2.46
N GLY A 43 0.91 7.35 3.23
CA GLY A 43 0.15 7.28 4.47
C GLY A 43 -1.37 7.34 4.27
N PHE A 44 -1.85 6.95 3.10
CA PHE A 44 -3.29 6.97 2.79
C PHE A 44 -4.10 6.03 3.68
N PHE A 45 -3.53 4.88 4.02
CA PHE A 45 -4.15 3.88 4.89
C PHE A 45 -3.77 4.04 6.36
N ALA A 46 -2.70 4.80 6.68
CA ALA A 46 -2.13 4.89 8.02
C ALA A 46 -3.15 5.17 9.14
N PRO A 47 -4.12 6.10 9.01
CA PRO A 47 -5.11 6.33 10.06
C PRO A 47 -5.97 5.09 10.35
N SER A 48 -6.41 4.39 9.30
CA SER A 48 -7.25 3.20 9.44
C SER A 48 -6.45 2.01 9.96
N LEU A 49 -5.20 1.88 9.51
CA LEU A 49 -4.27 0.85 9.97
C LEU A 49 -3.95 1.00 11.46
N LEU A 50 -3.64 2.22 11.92
CA LEU A 50 -3.35 2.50 13.35
C LEU A 50 -4.52 2.11 14.25
N ASN A 51 -5.75 2.37 13.81
CA ASN A 51 -6.94 1.95 14.56
C ASN A 51 -7.10 0.41 14.58
N LYS A 52 -6.70 -0.27 13.51
CA LYS A 52 -6.89 -1.72 13.36
C LYS A 52 -5.83 -2.54 14.09
N VAL A 53 -4.56 -2.08 14.08
CA VAL A 53 -3.46 -2.79 14.74
C VAL A 53 -3.42 -2.57 16.26
N GLY A 54 -4.19 -1.62 16.79
CA GLY A 54 -4.27 -1.34 18.22
C GLY A 54 -3.00 -0.72 18.83
N LEU A 55 -2.94 -0.73 20.16
CA LEU A 55 -1.87 -0.05 20.90
C LEU A 55 -0.52 -0.77 20.86
N GLU A 56 -0.52 -2.08 20.71
CA GLU A 56 0.69 -2.92 20.66
C GLU A 56 1.21 -3.09 19.22
N GLY A 57 0.36 -2.80 18.23
CA GLY A 57 0.73 -2.85 16.81
C GLY A 57 1.60 -1.69 16.37
N ARG A 58 2.10 -1.80 15.12
CA ARG A 58 2.90 -0.75 14.48
C ARG A 58 2.52 -0.57 13.02
N VAL A 59 2.53 0.69 12.60
CA VAL A 59 2.36 1.05 11.20
C VAL A 59 3.62 1.79 10.75
N TYR A 60 4.30 1.20 9.79
CA TYR A 60 5.43 1.82 9.11
C TYR A 60 4.90 2.46 7.83
N VAL A 61 5.20 3.73 7.61
CA VAL A 61 4.86 4.45 6.38
C VAL A 61 6.14 4.80 5.66
N ALA A 62 6.31 4.27 4.46
CA ALA A 62 7.51 4.52 3.67
C ALA A 62 7.32 5.67 2.68
N GLY A 63 8.35 6.51 2.56
CA GLY A 63 8.36 7.64 1.63
C GLY A 63 9.76 7.94 1.09
N PRO A 64 9.87 8.67 -0.04
CA PRO A 64 11.16 8.95 -0.70
C PRO A 64 12.07 9.88 0.10
N ASN A 65 11.53 10.75 0.92
CA ASN A 65 12.27 11.72 1.73
C ASN A 65 11.44 12.17 2.95
N LYS A 66 12.07 12.87 3.88
CA LYS A 66 11.44 13.36 5.12
C LYS A 66 10.28 14.32 4.86
N ASP A 67 10.35 15.15 3.84
CA ASP A 67 9.31 16.15 3.51
C ASP A 67 8.01 15.47 3.06
N SER A 68 8.11 14.26 2.52
CA SER A 68 6.95 13.45 2.11
C SER A 68 5.98 13.17 3.25
N PHE A 69 6.47 13.16 4.49
CA PHE A 69 5.69 12.89 5.69
C PHE A 69 5.00 14.13 6.29
N GLY A 70 5.29 15.34 5.77
CA GLY A 70 4.73 16.59 6.30
C GLY A 70 3.21 16.61 6.33
N LYS A 71 2.54 15.97 5.37
CA LYS A 71 1.07 15.84 5.33
C LYS A 71 0.51 14.90 6.41
N LEU A 72 1.36 14.10 7.03
CA LEU A 72 1.01 13.16 8.10
C LEU A 72 1.39 13.69 9.48
N SER A 73 1.84 14.95 9.58
CA SER A 73 2.27 15.55 10.85
C SER A 73 1.22 15.46 11.96
N HIS A 74 -0.08 15.54 11.60
CA HIS A 74 -1.19 15.36 12.53
C HIS A 74 -1.31 13.94 13.11
N LEU A 75 -0.61 12.96 12.52
CA LEU A 75 -0.51 11.58 13.02
C LEU A 75 0.79 11.32 13.77
N SER A 76 1.74 12.26 13.77
CA SER A 76 3.08 12.06 14.33
C SER A 76 3.07 11.71 15.82
N GLU A 77 2.06 12.17 16.56
CA GLU A 77 1.87 11.87 17.99
C GLU A 77 1.17 10.52 18.25
N LYS A 78 0.67 9.85 17.19
CA LYS A 78 0.01 8.56 17.34
C LYS A 78 1.01 7.48 17.71
N LYS A 79 0.80 6.86 18.87
CA LYS A 79 1.59 5.70 19.29
C LYS A 79 1.51 4.59 18.22
N GLY A 80 2.65 4.02 17.88
CA GLY A 80 2.72 2.93 16.89
C GLY A 80 2.99 3.36 15.45
N LEU A 81 3.00 4.65 15.12
CA LEU A 81 3.39 5.14 13.79
C LEU A 81 4.90 5.34 13.70
N LYS A 82 5.49 4.84 12.61
CA LYS A 82 6.89 5.08 12.25
C LYS A 82 7.02 5.48 10.79
N TYR A 83 7.85 6.49 10.52
CA TYR A 83 8.23 6.88 9.17
C TYR A 83 9.54 6.20 8.78
N VAL A 84 9.60 5.68 7.56
CA VAL A 84 10.77 4.98 7.01
C VAL A 84 11.11 5.55 5.63
N LEU A 85 12.37 5.78 5.34
CA LEU A 85 12.77 6.17 4.00
C LEU A 85 12.79 4.94 3.08
N LEU A 86 12.33 5.11 1.85
CA LEU A 86 12.39 4.04 0.86
C LEU A 86 13.83 3.56 0.60
N ALA A 87 14.80 4.48 0.68
CA ALA A 87 16.22 4.14 0.58
C ALA A 87 16.65 3.19 1.70
N ASP A 88 16.20 3.44 2.94
CA ASP A 88 16.52 2.61 4.10
C ASP A 88 15.95 1.20 3.94
N LEU A 89 14.73 1.06 3.37
CA LEU A 89 14.17 -0.24 3.05
C LEU A 89 15.01 -1.02 2.02
N LEU A 90 15.64 -0.33 1.07
CA LEU A 90 16.49 -0.99 0.06
C LEU A 90 17.83 -1.44 0.65
N THR A 91 18.34 -0.76 1.67
CA THR A 91 19.61 -1.08 2.35
C THR A 91 19.44 -2.02 3.54
N GLY A 92 18.22 -2.32 3.95
CA GLY A 92 17.94 -3.18 5.10
C GLY A 92 17.74 -2.43 6.42
N ASP A 93 17.67 -1.10 6.35
CA ASP A 93 17.48 -0.24 7.52
C ASP A 93 16.00 0.13 7.76
N GLY A 94 15.70 0.66 8.93
CA GLY A 94 14.38 1.22 9.26
C GLY A 94 13.31 0.24 9.71
N VAL A 95 13.36 -1.01 9.25
CA VAL A 95 12.45 -2.11 9.63
C VAL A 95 13.29 -3.36 9.88
N ASN A 96 13.00 -4.09 10.95
CA ASN A 96 13.72 -5.33 11.23
C ASN A 96 13.35 -6.43 10.22
N PRO A 97 14.30 -7.24 9.77
CA PRO A 97 14.01 -8.41 8.94
C PRO A 97 13.02 -9.36 9.63
N GLY A 98 12.08 -9.90 8.85
CA GLY A 98 11.10 -10.86 9.34
C GLY A 98 10.12 -10.31 10.38
N ASP A 99 9.85 -8.99 10.38
CA ASP A 99 9.05 -8.33 11.42
C ASP A 99 7.64 -7.91 10.93
N ILE A 100 7.41 -7.91 9.64
CA ILE A 100 6.17 -7.41 9.02
C ILE A 100 5.16 -8.52 8.80
N ASP A 101 3.95 -8.31 9.31
CA ASP A 101 2.80 -9.22 9.15
C ASP A 101 2.02 -8.93 7.86
N LEU A 102 1.99 -7.66 7.42
CA LEU A 102 1.27 -7.24 6.21
C LEU A 102 1.94 -6.05 5.55
N VAL A 103 2.02 -6.07 4.23
CA VAL A 103 2.43 -4.92 3.41
C VAL A 103 1.26 -4.45 2.55
N ILE A 104 1.03 -3.13 2.49
CA ILE A 104 0.12 -2.52 1.53
C ILE A 104 0.94 -1.71 0.52
N LEU A 105 0.83 -2.08 -0.75
CA LEU A 105 1.42 -1.41 -1.90
C LEU A 105 0.32 -0.69 -2.67
N THR A 106 0.41 0.65 -2.78
CA THR A 106 -0.65 1.44 -3.43
C THR A 106 -0.08 2.31 -4.54
N ASN A 107 -0.61 2.14 -5.77
CA ASN A 107 -0.23 2.92 -6.96
C ASN A 107 1.30 2.94 -7.18
N LEU A 108 1.94 1.82 -6.91
CA LEU A 108 3.38 1.68 -6.98
C LEU A 108 3.82 1.25 -8.37
N LEU A 109 3.11 0.28 -8.97
CA LEU A 109 3.47 -0.28 -10.27
C LEU A 109 3.28 0.72 -11.40
N SER A 110 2.27 1.57 -11.29
CA SER A 110 1.99 2.68 -12.22
C SER A 110 2.93 3.89 -12.03
N SER A 111 3.79 3.87 -11.01
CA SER A 111 4.81 4.89 -10.78
C SER A 111 6.10 4.57 -11.54
N THR A 112 7.02 5.53 -11.59
CA THR A 112 8.32 5.38 -12.27
C THR A 112 9.33 4.47 -11.54
N MET A 113 8.97 3.88 -10.40
CA MET A 113 9.83 2.96 -9.66
C MET A 113 9.99 1.65 -10.44
N ARG A 114 11.20 1.09 -10.40
CA ARG A 114 11.45 -0.27 -10.90
C ARG A 114 10.83 -1.28 -9.91
N PRO A 115 9.69 -1.88 -10.25
CA PRO A 115 8.96 -2.70 -9.28
C PRO A 115 9.68 -4.00 -8.93
N ASP A 116 10.48 -4.55 -9.85
CA ASP A 116 11.11 -5.87 -9.70
C ASP A 116 12.10 -5.92 -8.52
N SER A 117 13.08 -5.02 -8.50
CA SER A 117 14.09 -4.98 -7.43
C SER A 117 13.48 -4.62 -6.08
N PHE A 118 12.50 -3.73 -6.09
CA PHE A 118 11.79 -3.33 -4.90
C PHE A 118 10.96 -4.47 -4.31
N CYS A 119 10.18 -5.17 -5.13
CA CYS A 119 9.36 -6.30 -4.68
C CYS A 119 10.22 -7.45 -4.14
N LEU A 120 11.38 -7.71 -4.75
CA LEU A 120 12.34 -8.68 -4.23
C LEU A 120 12.90 -8.29 -2.86
N SER A 121 13.18 -6.99 -2.64
CA SER A 121 13.69 -6.52 -1.35
C SER A 121 12.66 -6.59 -0.22
N LEU A 122 11.36 -6.61 -0.53
CA LEU A 122 10.32 -6.73 0.49
C LEU A 122 10.37 -8.06 1.24
N GLY A 123 10.78 -9.15 0.56
CA GLY A 123 10.81 -10.48 1.15
C GLY A 123 11.60 -10.58 2.44
N GLN A 124 12.67 -9.79 2.59
CA GLN A 124 13.49 -9.79 3.82
C GLN A 124 12.75 -9.30 5.06
N TYR A 125 11.71 -8.46 4.90
CA TYR A 125 10.95 -7.90 6.02
C TYR A 125 9.74 -8.73 6.40
N LEU A 126 9.29 -9.61 5.51
CA LEU A 126 8.07 -10.38 5.67
C LEU A 126 8.28 -11.59 6.56
N LYS A 127 7.36 -11.81 7.48
CA LYS A 127 7.22 -13.09 8.17
C LYS A 127 6.76 -14.18 7.19
N PRO A 128 7.04 -15.45 7.43
CA PRO A 128 6.34 -16.53 6.74
C PRO A 128 4.83 -16.37 6.83
N ASP A 129 4.13 -16.62 5.73
CA ASP A 129 2.68 -16.48 5.59
C ASP A 129 2.11 -15.05 5.74
N SER A 130 2.96 -14.02 5.79
CA SER A 130 2.49 -12.62 5.75
C SER A 130 1.73 -12.31 4.47
N GLU A 131 0.86 -11.31 4.53
CA GLU A 131 0.12 -10.85 3.36
C GLU A 131 0.79 -9.63 2.69
N VAL A 132 0.72 -9.61 1.37
CA VAL A 132 1.03 -8.43 0.56
C VAL A 132 -0.21 -8.05 -0.22
N VAL A 133 -0.70 -6.85 0.04
CA VAL A 133 -1.87 -6.26 -0.62
C VAL A 133 -1.37 -5.28 -1.67
N LEU A 134 -1.67 -5.56 -2.92
CA LEU A 134 -1.37 -4.68 -4.04
C LEU A 134 -2.65 -4.02 -4.52
N ILE A 135 -2.66 -2.70 -4.55
CA ILE A 135 -3.75 -1.88 -5.08
C ILE A 135 -3.15 -0.94 -6.12
N ASP A 136 -3.61 -1.03 -7.37
CA ASP A 136 -3.11 -0.16 -8.44
C ASP A 136 -4.21 0.17 -9.44
N TRP A 137 -3.91 1.10 -10.36
CA TRP A 137 -4.84 1.60 -11.36
C TRP A 137 -5.28 0.53 -12.35
N ASP A 138 -6.60 0.34 -12.48
CA ASP A 138 -7.18 -0.53 -13.52
C ASP A 138 -7.13 0.16 -14.91
N ILE A 139 -7.13 -0.62 -15.97
CA ILE A 139 -7.13 -0.15 -17.35
C ILE A 139 -8.53 0.27 -17.84
N LYS A 140 -9.57 0.17 -17.02
CA LYS A 140 -10.98 0.37 -17.41
C LYS A 140 -11.33 1.80 -17.84
N ASP A 141 -10.71 2.82 -17.24
CA ASP A 141 -11.02 4.22 -17.57
C ASP A 141 -9.75 5.01 -17.82
N LYS A 142 -9.63 5.55 -19.03
CA LYS A 142 -8.48 6.34 -19.48
C LYS A 142 -8.50 7.81 -19.04
N ASN A 143 -9.62 8.29 -18.51
CA ASN A 143 -9.79 9.71 -18.16
C ASN A 143 -9.42 10.05 -16.72
N VAL A 144 -9.11 9.03 -15.90
CA VAL A 144 -8.80 9.20 -14.48
C VAL A 144 -7.50 8.47 -14.15
N GLY A 145 -6.61 9.11 -13.39
CA GLY A 145 -5.33 8.53 -12.96
C GLY A 145 -4.19 8.74 -13.95
N PRO A 146 -3.13 7.91 -13.89
CA PRO A 146 -1.98 7.97 -14.78
C PRO A 146 -2.36 7.57 -16.22
N SER A 147 -1.49 7.88 -17.17
CA SER A 147 -1.69 7.48 -18.58
C SER A 147 -1.80 5.95 -18.69
N MET A 148 -2.51 5.50 -19.72
CA MET A 148 -2.70 4.05 -19.96
C MET A 148 -1.38 3.30 -20.12
N SER A 149 -0.36 3.94 -20.70
CA SER A 149 0.98 3.36 -20.89
C SER A 149 1.76 3.18 -19.59
N GLN A 150 1.35 3.83 -18.50
CA GLN A 150 1.95 3.70 -17.18
C GLN A 150 1.23 2.67 -16.31
N ARG A 151 0.05 2.23 -16.71
CA ARG A 151 -0.72 1.26 -15.92
C ARG A 151 -0.24 -0.15 -16.19
N VAL A 152 -0.19 -0.92 -15.13
CA VAL A 152 0.14 -2.35 -15.15
C VAL A 152 -1.15 -3.14 -15.03
N THR A 153 -1.39 -4.07 -15.94
CA THR A 153 -2.57 -4.93 -15.89
C THR A 153 -2.52 -5.90 -14.71
N LYS A 154 -3.65 -6.46 -14.33
CA LYS A 154 -3.73 -7.49 -13.28
C LYS A 154 -2.84 -8.69 -13.59
N GLU A 155 -2.83 -9.12 -14.84
CA GLU A 155 -2.04 -10.26 -15.33
C GLU A 155 -0.54 -10.00 -15.22
N GLU A 156 -0.10 -8.78 -15.57
CA GLU A 156 1.30 -8.36 -15.42
C GLU A 156 1.68 -8.25 -13.95
N ALA A 157 0.80 -7.68 -13.12
CA ALA A 157 0.99 -7.58 -11.67
C ALA A 157 1.11 -8.98 -11.02
N LEU A 158 0.25 -9.91 -11.39
CA LEU A 158 0.33 -11.31 -10.91
C LEU A 158 1.66 -11.97 -11.27
N LYS A 159 2.12 -11.81 -12.53
CA LYS A 159 3.40 -12.35 -12.99
C LYS A 159 4.59 -11.73 -12.24
N LEU A 160 4.57 -10.43 -12.04
CA LEU A 160 5.60 -9.70 -11.30
C LEU A 160 5.69 -10.19 -9.86
N MET A 161 4.57 -10.18 -9.14
CA MET A 161 4.52 -10.58 -7.73
C MET A 161 4.91 -12.04 -7.54
N HIS A 162 4.53 -12.91 -8.48
CA HIS A 162 4.96 -14.32 -8.46
C HIS A 162 6.48 -14.48 -8.59
N LYS A 163 7.15 -13.71 -9.47
CA LYS A 163 8.61 -13.70 -9.59
C LYS A 163 9.31 -13.25 -8.28
N CYS A 164 8.62 -12.47 -7.46
CA CYS A 164 9.10 -11.99 -6.17
C CYS A 164 8.75 -12.93 -4.98
N GLY A 165 8.35 -14.18 -5.26
CA GLY A 165 8.04 -15.18 -4.21
C GLY A 165 6.65 -15.02 -3.59
N MET A 166 5.79 -14.18 -4.18
CA MET A 166 4.43 -13.98 -3.68
C MET A 166 3.46 -14.96 -4.36
N LYS A 167 2.58 -15.58 -3.59
CA LYS A 167 1.53 -16.48 -4.11
C LYS A 167 0.19 -15.78 -4.06
N PHE A 168 -0.55 -15.82 -5.17
CA PHE A 168 -1.92 -15.30 -5.22
C PHE A 168 -2.79 -15.93 -4.13
N LYS A 169 -3.53 -15.09 -3.40
CA LYS A 169 -4.48 -15.51 -2.37
C LYS A 169 -5.93 -15.19 -2.77
N ARG A 170 -6.22 -13.93 -3.06
CA ARG A 170 -7.58 -13.48 -3.45
C ARG A 170 -7.55 -12.10 -4.13
N ILE A 171 -8.63 -11.79 -4.81
CA ILE A 171 -8.93 -10.43 -5.30
C ILE A 171 -9.65 -9.66 -4.20
N LEU A 172 -9.35 -8.37 -4.08
CA LEU A 172 -10.15 -7.42 -3.31
C LEU A 172 -11.20 -6.82 -4.24
N ASP A 173 -12.44 -6.81 -3.77
CA ASP A 173 -13.51 -6.07 -4.44
C ASP A 173 -13.35 -4.59 -4.13
N LEU A 174 -12.85 -3.84 -5.11
CA LEU A 174 -12.61 -2.40 -5.00
C LEU A 174 -13.50 -1.65 -5.98
N PRO A 175 -14.09 -0.53 -5.55
CA PRO A 175 -14.90 0.28 -6.45
C PRO A 175 -14.04 0.99 -7.50
N GLY A 176 -14.58 1.13 -8.70
CA GLY A 176 -14.16 2.11 -9.69
C GLY A 176 -12.86 1.80 -10.43
N TYR A 177 -11.82 2.55 -10.16
CA TYR A 177 -10.65 2.72 -11.03
C TYR A 177 -9.43 1.91 -10.64
N HIS A 178 -9.51 1.12 -9.57
CA HIS A 178 -8.39 0.34 -9.08
C HIS A 178 -8.73 -1.15 -9.07
N TYR A 179 -7.72 -1.96 -9.20
CA TYR A 179 -7.78 -3.37 -8.82
C TYR A 179 -7.03 -3.58 -7.49
N GLY A 180 -7.44 -4.61 -6.77
CA GLY A 180 -6.77 -5.04 -5.55
C GLY A 180 -6.50 -6.53 -5.59
N ILE A 181 -5.29 -6.92 -5.21
CA ILE A 181 -4.86 -8.33 -5.14
C ILE A 181 -4.16 -8.57 -3.82
N VAL A 182 -4.54 -9.64 -3.14
CA VAL A 182 -3.86 -10.11 -1.93
C VAL A 182 -3.01 -11.32 -2.29
N PHE A 183 -1.77 -11.29 -1.85
CA PHE A 183 -0.81 -12.38 -1.96
C PHE A 183 -0.42 -12.87 -0.58
N SER A 184 0.03 -14.11 -0.48
CA SER A 184 0.77 -14.63 0.67
C SER A 184 2.26 -14.75 0.32
N PHE A 185 3.11 -14.40 1.26
CA PHE A 185 4.54 -14.61 1.14
C PHE A 185 4.89 -16.02 1.65
N LYS A 186 5.59 -16.78 0.82
CA LYS A 186 6.18 -18.07 1.21
C LYS A 186 7.64 -18.06 0.77
N PRO A 187 8.57 -17.93 1.73
CA PRO A 187 10.00 -17.94 1.43
C PRO A 187 10.47 -19.25 0.80
#